data_acea05bd9fe03758a4a71688d48b93af
#
_entry.id   acea05bd9fe03758a4a71688d48b93af
#
_cell.length_a   1.000
_cell.length_b   1.000
_cell.length_c   1.000
_cell.angle_alpha   90.00
_cell.angle_beta   90.00
_cell.angle_gamma   90.00
#
_symmetry.space_group_name_H-M   'P 1'
#
loop_
_entity.id
_entity.type
_entity.pdbx_description
1 polymer ?
#
loop_
_entity_poly.entity_id
_entity_poly.type
_entity_poly.pdbx_seq_one_letter_code
_entity_poly.pdbx_strand_id
1 'polypeptide(L)'
;MNNEFFTAEIDSAGWLSASSNTSRANSPNFNDRPYGIEPTLVVLHSISLPMGKFGGDNVKNLFLNKLKTSTPEFKSLSSLKVSSHFFVRRTGRIIQFVSTTKRAWHAGESSFFGARNCNDFSIGIELEGSDFVK
;
A
#
# COMPACT_ATOMS: atom_id res chain seq x y z
N MET A 1 8.72 5.39 29.93
CA MET A 1 8.40 5.16 28.51
C MET A 1 7.02 5.70 28.24
N ASN A 2 6.95 6.78 27.47
CA ASN A 2 5.65 7.26 27.01
C ASN A 2 5.19 6.35 25.89
N ASN A 3 4.20 5.48 26.18
CA ASN A 3 3.49 4.77 25.16
C ASN A 3 2.52 5.74 24.49
N GLU A 4 3.05 6.63 23.68
CA GLU A 4 2.20 7.44 22.82
C GLU A 4 1.71 6.57 21.67
N PHE A 5 0.47 6.12 21.79
CA PHE A 5 -0.19 5.47 20.67
C PHE A 5 -0.58 6.54 19.66
N PHE A 6 -0.03 6.43 18.45
CA PHE A 6 -0.49 7.23 17.34
C PHE A 6 -1.87 6.74 16.91
N THR A 7 -2.88 7.60 17.00
CA THR A 7 -4.23 7.30 16.51
C THR A 7 -4.43 8.02 15.18
N ALA A 8 -4.68 7.25 14.13
CA ALA A 8 -5.02 7.77 12.81
C ALA A 8 -6.53 7.61 12.59
N GLU A 9 -7.17 8.66 12.11
CA GLU A 9 -8.59 8.63 11.74
C GLU A 9 -8.74 8.68 10.23
N ILE A 10 -9.72 7.92 9.73
CA ILE A 10 -10.08 7.90 8.30
C ILE A 10 -11.41 8.64 8.16
N ASP A 11 -11.44 9.63 7.26
CA ASP A 11 -12.64 10.40 6.98
C ASP A 11 -13.65 9.62 6.12
N SER A 12 -14.82 10.21 5.87
CA SER A 12 -15.87 9.58 5.06
C SER A 12 -15.48 9.38 3.60
N ALA A 13 -14.49 10.10 3.10
CA ALA A 13 -13.93 9.92 1.76
C ALA A 13 -12.84 8.84 1.71
N GLY A 14 -12.52 8.22 2.85
CA GLY A 14 -11.57 7.11 2.92
C GLY A 14 -10.11 7.53 3.06
N TRP A 15 -9.84 8.75 3.52
CA TRP A 15 -8.48 9.27 3.66
C TRP A 15 -8.11 9.51 5.11
N LEU A 16 -6.83 9.24 5.42
CA LEU A 16 -6.27 9.57 6.73
C LEU A 16 -6.28 11.08 6.97
N SER A 17 -6.60 11.46 8.19
CA SER A 17 -6.44 12.83 8.66
C SER A 17 -4.98 13.25 8.57
N ALA A 18 -4.74 14.52 8.21
CA ALA A 18 -3.39 15.06 8.15
C ALA A 18 -2.74 15.04 9.53
N SER A 19 -1.50 14.59 9.60
CA SER A 19 -0.68 14.61 10.81
C SER A 19 0.80 14.66 10.45
N SER A 20 1.67 14.82 11.46
CA SER A 20 3.11 14.81 11.25
C SER A 20 3.63 13.43 10.79
N ASN A 21 2.87 12.35 11.03
CA ASN A 21 3.28 10.99 10.68
C ASN A 21 2.61 10.45 9.43
N THR A 22 1.70 11.20 8.80
CA THR A 22 0.98 10.75 7.62
C THR A 22 1.20 11.68 6.45
N SER A 23 1.24 11.11 5.26
CA SER A 23 1.26 11.85 4.01
C SER A 23 0.41 11.15 2.96
N ARG A 24 0.06 11.87 1.91
CA ARG A 24 -0.71 11.35 0.78
C ARG A 24 0.10 11.45 -0.50
N ALA A 25 0.08 10.38 -1.29
CA ALA A 25 0.64 10.36 -2.63
C ALA A 25 -0.34 9.60 -3.53
N ASN A 26 -1.14 10.30 -4.30
CA ASN A 26 -2.23 9.70 -5.08
C ASN A 26 -1.69 8.78 -6.18
N SER A 27 -1.91 7.47 -6.02
CA SER A 27 -1.61 6.49 -7.07
C SER A 27 -2.70 6.50 -8.13
N PRO A 28 -2.36 6.39 -9.42
CA PRO A 28 -3.36 6.17 -10.48
C PRO A 28 -3.82 4.70 -10.56
N ASN A 29 -3.19 3.79 -9.82
CA ASN A 29 -3.43 2.35 -9.89
C ASN A 29 -4.56 1.94 -8.95
N PHE A 30 -5.77 2.37 -9.25
CA PHE A 30 -6.97 2.01 -8.53
C PHE A 30 -8.19 2.04 -9.44
N ASN A 31 -9.26 1.42 -9.00
CA ASN A 31 -10.57 1.51 -9.63
C ASN A 31 -11.67 1.38 -8.57
N ASP A 32 -12.91 1.35 -9.02
CA ASP A 32 -14.04 1.20 -8.12
C ASP A 32 -14.14 -0.24 -7.61
N ARG A 33 -14.57 -0.38 -6.36
CA ARG A 33 -14.98 -1.69 -5.85
C ARG A 33 -16.25 -2.14 -6.58
N PRO A 34 -16.49 -3.46 -6.70
CA PRO A 34 -17.76 -3.94 -7.23
C PRO A 34 -18.95 -3.34 -6.43
N TYR A 35 -20.05 -3.08 -7.11
CA TYR A 35 -21.22 -2.46 -6.51
C TYR A 35 -21.68 -3.20 -5.25
N GLY A 36 -21.90 -2.46 -4.18
CA GLY A 36 -22.38 -3.00 -2.90
C GLY A 36 -21.31 -3.72 -2.07
N ILE A 37 -20.06 -3.79 -2.53
CA ILE A 37 -18.97 -4.44 -1.80
C ILE A 37 -18.21 -3.41 -1.00
N GLU A 38 -18.12 -3.66 0.32
CA GLU A 38 -17.30 -2.88 1.24
C GLU A 38 -16.12 -3.71 1.74
N PRO A 39 -15.03 -3.06 2.20
CA PRO A 39 -13.87 -3.81 2.71
C PRO A 39 -14.21 -4.50 4.03
N THR A 40 -13.93 -5.80 4.08
CA THR A 40 -14.12 -6.66 5.25
C THR A 40 -12.84 -7.40 5.64
N LEU A 41 -11.75 -7.18 4.91
CA LEU A 41 -10.47 -7.85 5.10
C LEU A 41 -9.34 -6.84 5.08
N VAL A 42 -8.35 -7.04 5.92
CA VAL A 42 -7.06 -6.33 5.84
C VAL A 42 -6.01 -7.34 5.39
N VAL A 43 -5.28 -7.01 4.33
CA VAL A 43 -4.18 -7.82 3.81
C VAL A 43 -2.87 -7.09 4.05
N LEU A 44 -1.96 -7.74 4.77
CA LEU A 44 -0.63 -7.21 5.05
C LEU A 44 0.38 -7.85 4.10
N HIS A 45 1.20 -7.01 3.50
CA HIS A 45 2.34 -7.40 2.67
C HIS A 45 3.61 -6.82 3.24
N SER A 46 4.76 -7.34 2.85
CA SER A 46 6.05 -6.68 3.07
C SER A 46 6.67 -6.29 1.73
N ILE A 47 7.33 -5.15 1.69
CA ILE A 47 7.97 -4.66 0.48
C ILE A 47 9.21 -3.84 0.83
N SER A 48 10.25 -4.02 0.03
CA SER A 48 11.41 -3.13 -0.01
C SER A 48 12.01 -3.16 -1.42
N LEU A 49 12.52 -2.02 -1.88
CA LEU A 49 13.12 -1.88 -3.20
C LEU A 49 14.43 -1.08 -3.11
N PRO A 50 15.58 -1.68 -3.46
CA PRO A 50 15.79 -3.12 -3.70
C PRO A 50 15.47 -3.96 -2.47
N MET A 51 15.22 -5.25 -2.68
CA MET A 51 14.88 -6.16 -1.58
C MET A 51 15.90 -6.08 -0.43
N GLY A 52 15.40 -5.88 0.80
CA GLY A 52 16.22 -5.76 2.00
C GLY A 52 16.84 -4.38 2.22
N LYS A 53 16.60 -3.42 1.33
CA LYS A 53 17.04 -2.02 1.51
C LYS A 53 15.83 -1.14 1.82
N PHE A 54 15.98 -0.32 2.85
CA PHE A 54 14.91 0.49 3.40
C PHE A 54 15.18 1.98 3.22
N GLY A 55 14.13 2.78 3.33
CA GLY A 55 14.20 4.21 3.07
C GLY A 55 14.09 4.54 1.57
N GLY A 56 14.23 5.82 1.24
CA GLY A 56 14.12 6.30 -0.14
C GLY A 56 12.69 6.26 -0.69
N ASP A 57 12.55 6.48 -1.98
CA ASP A 57 11.27 6.67 -2.64
C ASP A 57 10.91 5.59 -3.67
N ASN A 58 11.64 4.48 -3.71
CA ASN A 58 11.44 3.47 -4.76
C ASN A 58 10.07 2.81 -4.68
N VAL A 59 9.60 2.45 -3.48
CA VAL A 59 8.25 1.86 -3.30
C VAL A 59 7.18 2.89 -3.68
N LYS A 60 7.31 4.11 -3.20
CA LYS A 60 6.42 5.22 -3.56
C LYS A 60 6.37 5.41 -5.08
N ASN A 61 7.52 5.43 -5.72
CA ASN A 61 7.61 5.60 -7.17
C ASN A 61 7.02 4.43 -7.94
N LEU A 62 7.14 3.20 -7.43
CA LEU A 62 6.48 2.05 -8.02
C LEU A 62 4.96 2.25 -8.05
N PHE A 63 4.36 2.65 -6.95
CA PHE A 63 2.91 2.86 -6.86
C PHE A 63 2.41 4.08 -7.63
N LEU A 64 3.29 5.02 -7.91
CA LEU A 64 3.00 6.21 -8.73
C LEU A 64 3.34 6.02 -10.22
N ASN A 65 3.80 4.82 -10.62
CA ASN A 65 4.28 4.52 -11.99
C ASN A 65 5.46 5.41 -12.41
N LYS A 66 6.32 5.75 -11.46
CA LYS A 66 7.49 6.64 -11.65
C LYS A 66 8.81 5.96 -11.27
N LEU A 67 8.82 4.63 -11.13
CA LEU A 67 10.02 3.91 -10.78
C LEU A 67 11.06 4.05 -11.90
N LYS A 68 12.28 4.46 -11.54
CA LYS A 68 13.38 4.59 -12.48
C LYS A 68 13.86 3.21 -12.92
N THR A 69 14.11 3.05 -14.22
CA THR A 69 14.49 1.78 -14.85
C THR A 69 16.00 1.62 -14.97
N SER A 70 16.76 2.10 -13.99
CA SER A 70 18.22 2.11 -13.99
C SER A 70 18.86 0.73 -13.83
N THR A 71 18.10 -0.26 -13.36
CA THR A 71 18.56 -1.64 -13.18
C THR A 71 17.59 -2.61 -13.87
N PRO A 72 18.07 -3.82 -14.27
CA PRO A 72 17.17 -4.83 -14.84
C PRO A 72 16.00 -5.20 -13.92
N GLU A 73 16.24 -5.27 -12.61
CA GLU A 73 15.21 -5.52 -11.59
C GLU A 73 14.10 -4.47 -11.66
N PHE A 74 14.47 -3.20 -11.64
CA PHE A 74 13.50 -2.10 -11.67
C PHE A 74 12.81 -1.99 -13.03
N LYS A 75 13.51 -2.33 -14.11
CA LYS A 75 12.92 -2.34 -15.44
C LYS A 75 11.77 -3.34 -15.53
N SER A 76 11.91 -4.55 -14.96
CA SER A 76 10.84 -5.55 -14.93
C SER A 76 9.68 -5.11 -14.05
N LEU A 77 9.95 -4.44 -12.92
CA LEU A 77 8.92 -3.94 -12.00
C LEU A 77 8.18 -2.72 -12.55
N SER A 78 8.84 -1.89 -13.34
CA SER A 78 8.25 -0.64 -13.86
C SER A 78 7.05 -0.85 -14.78
N SER A 79 6.90 -2.05 -15.37
CA SER A 79 5.74 -2.42 -16.17
C SER A 79 4.53 -2.87 -15.33
N LEU A 80 4.73 -3.14 -14.04
CA LEU A 80 3.65 -3.53 -13.13
C LEU A 80 2.82 -2.30 -12.72
N LYS A 81 1.51 -2.45 -12.81
CA LYS A 81 0.56 -1.45 -12.32
C LYS A 81 -0.01 -1.96 -11.00
N VAL A 82 0.61 -1.56 -9.90
CA VAL A 82 0.26 -2.02 -8.55
C VAL A 82 0.16 -0.84 -7.61
N SER A 83 -0.55 -1.03 -6.51
CA SER A 83 -0.68 -0.06 -5.44
C SER A 83 -1.09 -0.74 -4.15
N SER A 84 -1.05 -0.01 -3.04
CA SER A 84 -1.73 -0.36 -1.80
C SER A 84 -2.48 0.85 -1.28
N HIS A 85 -3.36 0.66 -0.33
CA HIS A 85 -4.00 1.79 0.35
C HIS A 85 -2.98 2.53 1.20
N PHE A 86 -2.18 1.78 1.98
CA PHE A 86 -1.21 2.33 2.91
C PHE A 86 0.16 1.68 2.73
N PHE A 87 1.19 2.48 2.94
CA PHE A 87 2.57 2.03 3.10
C PHE A 87 3.07 2.51 4.45
N VAL A 88 3.42 1.58 5.34
CA VAL A 88 3.95 1.88 6.68
C VAL A 88 5.45 1.70 6.65
N ARG A 89 6.18 2.78 6.85
CA ARG A 89 7.63 2.78 6.85
C ARG A 89 8.20 2.26 8.17
N ARG A 90 9.45 1.85 8.16
CA ARG A 90 10.13 1.39 9.37
C ARG A 90 10.23 2.46 10.45
N THR A 91 10.15 3.72 10.08
CA THR A 91 10.09 4.86 10.99
C THR A 91 8.72 5.03 11.67
N GLY A 92 7.71 4.29 11.23
CA GLY A 92 6.32 4.47 11.66
C GLY A 92 5.54 5.48 10.82
N ARG A 93 6.18 6.14 9.86
CA ARG A 93 5.47 7.07 8.95
C ARG A 93 4.57 6.27 8.02
N ILE A 94 3.41 6.85 7.71
CA ILE A 94 2.41 6.24 6.83
C ILE A 94 2.22 7.12 5.60
N ILE A 95 2.29 6.48 4.42
CA ILE A 95 1.90 7.11 3.16
C ILE A 95 0.62 6.44 2.69
N GLN A 96 -0.43 7.22 2.41
CA GLN A 96 -1.65 6.70 1.80
C GLN A 96 -1.66 7.01 0.31
N PHE A 97 -1.92 5.98 -0.50
CA PHE A 97 -1.90 6.06 -1.97
C PHE A 97 -3.29 6.01 -2.60
N VAL A 98 -4.24 5.35 -1.95
CA VAL A 98 -5.58 5.10 -2.47
C VAL A 98 -6.59 5.28 -1.35
N SER A 99 -7.72 5.91 -1.65
CA SER A 99 -8.83 5.99 -0.71
C SER A 99 -9.30 4.59 -0.32
N THR A 100 -9.63 4.37 0.96
CA THR A 100 -10.17 3.08 1.42
C THR A 100 -11.51 2.74 0.78
N THR A 101 -12.23 3.71 0.23
CA THR A 101 -13.48 3.49 -0.52
C THR A 101 -13.22 2.90 -1.91
N LYS A 102 -11.99 2.95 -2.39
CA LYS A 102 -11.60 2.47 -3.71
C LYS A 102 -10.82 1.16 -3.60
N ARG A 103 -10.70 0.48 -4.74
CA ARG A 103 -10.01 -0.79 -4.89
C ARG A 103 -8.55 -0.55 -5.28
N ALA A 104 -7.61 -0.74 -4.37
CA ALA A 104 -6.19 -0.76 -4.68
C ALA A 104 -5.80 -2.11 -5.32
N TRP A 105 -4.68 -2.16 -6.01
CA TRP A 105 -4.21 -3.33 -6.76
C TRP A 105 -2.99 -3.94 -6.08
N HIS A 106 -3.21 -4.74 -5.02
CA HIS A 106 -2.14 -5.27 -4.17
C HIS A 106 -2.09 -6.80 -4.07
N ALA A 107 -3.19 -7.51 -4.36
CA ALA A 107 -3.29 -8.94 -4.03
C ALA A 107 -3.20 -9.86 -5.25
N GLY A 108 -3.27 -9.34 -6.49
CA GLY A 108 -3.25 -10.17 -7.71
C GLY A 108 -4.36 -11.22 -7.70
N GLU A 109 -4.08 -12.40 -8.24
CA GLU A 109 -4.96 -13.57 -8.09
C GLU A 109 -4.94 -14.01 -6.64
N SER A 110 -6.11 -14.08 -6.01
CA SER A 110 -6.20 -14.30 -4.56
C SER A 110 -7.53 -14.89 -4.16
N SER A 111 -7.54 -15.57 -3.01
CA SER A 111 -8.78 -16.05 -2.39
C SER A 111 -8.65 -16.04 -0.87
N PHE A 112 -9.78 -15.85 -0.20
CA PHE A 112 -9.88 -15.90 1.25
C PHE A 112 -11.21 -16.53 1.62
N PHE A 113 -11.17 -17.69 2.27
CA PHE A 113 -12.36 -18.49 2.60
C PHE A 113 -13.28 -18.69 1.39
N GLY A 114 -12.71 -18.99 0.21
CA GLY A 114 -13.46 -19.22 -1.02
C GLY A 114 -13.86 -17.97 -1.79
N ALA A 115 -13.77 -16.79 -1.21
CA ALA A 115 -13.99 -15.55 -1.92
C ALA A 115 -12.74 -15.17 -2.71
N ARG A 116 -12.90 -14.96 -4.03
CA ARG A 116 -11.81 -14.61 -4.96
C ARG A 116 -11.68 -13.11 -5.12
N ASN A 117 -10.53 -12.69 -5.69
CA ASN A 117 -10.24 -11.28 -5.98
C ASN A 117 -10.26 -10.43 -4.71
N CYS A 118 -9.35 -10.72 -3.77
CA CYS A 118 -9.30 -10.06 -2.47
C CYS A 118 -9.19 -8.53 -2.56
N ASN A 119 -8.64 -7.98 -3.66
CA ASN A 119 -8.67 -6.53 -3.89
C ASN A 119 -10.08 -5.94 -3.81
N ASP A 120 -11.11 -6.70 -4.21
CA ASP A 120 -12.49 -6.21 -4.24
C ASP A 120 -13.01 -5.82 -2.85
N PHE A 121 -12.59 -6.55 -1.81
CA PHE A 121 -13.15 -6.43 -0.45
C PHE A 121 -12.09 -6.24 0.63
N SER A 122 -10.87 -5.81 0.29
CA SER A 122 -9.80 -5.65 1.26
C SER A 122 -9.21 -4.25 1.28
N ILE A 123 -8.56 -3.97 2.41
CA ILE A 123 -7.60 -2.87 2.55
C ILE A 123 -6.20 -3.48 2.48
N GLY A 124 -5.39 -3.04 1.53
CA GLY A 124 -4.01 -3.47 1.39
C GLY A 124 -3.06 -2.54 2.14
N ILE A 125 -2.24 -3.12 2.99
CA ILE A 125 -1.20 -2.40 3.73
C ILE A 125 0.14 -3.06 3.43
N GLU A 126 1.07 -2.26 2.91
CA GLU A 126 2.45 -2.68 2.71
C GLU A 126 3.28 -2.22 3.90
N LEU A 127 4.03 -3.12 4.49
CA LEU A 127 5.00 -2.83 5.54
C LEU A 127 6.39 -2.76 4.90
N GLU A 128 7.14 -1.70 5.19
CA GLU A 128 8.52 -1.61 4.71
C GLU A 128 9.37 -2.68 5.40
N GLY A 129 9.70 -3.72 4.65
CA GLY A 129 10.38 -4.88 5.21
C GLY A 129 10.74 -5.90 4.15
N SER A 130 11.27 -7.02 4.62
CA SER A 130 11.63 -8.16 3.79
C SER A 130 11.48 -9.44 4.60
N ASP A 131 11.09 -10.52 3.95
CA ASP A 131 10.97 -11.84 4.59
C ASP A 131 12.32 -12.37 5.10
N PHE A 132 13.41 -11.82 4.61
CA PHE A 132 14.78 -12.24 4.94
C PHE A 132 15.46 -11.33 5.98
N VAL A 133 14.86 -10.23 6.38
CA VAL A 133 15.40 -9.27 7.32
C VAL A 133 14.42 -9.11 8.47
N LYS A 134 14.81 -9.62 9.63
CA LYS A 134 14.03 -9.50 10.86
C LYS A 134 14.35 -8.22 11.61
#